data_e3c247a5f8d847374afb525bcdd3f637
#
_entry.id   e3c247a5f8d847374afb525bcdd3f637
#
_cell.length_a   1.000
_cell.length_b   1.000
_cell.length_c   1.000
_cell.angle_alpha   90.00
_cell.angle_beta   90.00
_cell.angle_gamma   90.00
#
_symmetry.space_group_name_H-M   'P 1'
#
loop_
_entity.id
_entity.type
_entity.pdbx_description
1 polymer ?
#
loop_
_entity_poly.entity_id
_entity_poly.type
_entity_poly.pdbx_seq_one_letter_code
_entity_poly.pdbx_strand_id
1 'polypeptide(L)'
;GTNEHNELDFTEPDMLIERLIDEGLQMLNVTVGNPYFNPHVNRPYRVGGYVPPEAPGEGLARFELIQSHIKKAFPDLTVVGSGMSYYREDLFVQSERLLTDGVCDLVGYGRMWLAYPEFYRDFKNKTFDYKKCCLACSKCTTLMRNKKVSGCAVFNEYYRNLYKEI
;
A
#
# COMPACT_ATOMS: atom_id res chain seq x y z
N GLY A 1 -16.42 2.82 0.95
CA GLY A 1 -17.09 3.01 -0.35
C GLY A 1 -17.05 4.46 -0.81
N THR A 2 -17.78 4.75 -1.84
CA THR A 2 -18.07 6.11 -2.30
C THR A 2 -19.57 6.25 -2.53
N ASN A 3 -20.11 7.41 -2.21
CA ASN A 3 -21.51 7.76 -2.46
C ASN A 3 -21.73 8.10 -3.96
N GLU A 4 -22.96 8.49 -4.31
CA GLU A 4 -23.36 8.88 -5.70
C GLU A 4 -22.62 10.13 -6.21
N HIS A 5 -22.00 10.92 -5.33
CA HIS A 5 -21.19 12.09 -5.65
C HIS A 5 -19.68 11.80 -5.71
N ASN A 6 -19.26 10.52 -5.64
CA ASN A 6 -17.87 10.08 -5.54
C ASN A 6 -17.12 10.55 -4.28
N GLU A 7 -17.83 10.95 -3.23
CA GLU A 7 -17.24 11.25 -1.92
C GLU A 7 -17.08 9.96 -1.10
N LEU A 8 -16.12 9.93 -0.20
CA LEU A 8 -15.91 8.77 0.67
C LEU A 8 -17.14 8.53 1.56
N ASP A 9 -17.62 7.32 1.53
CA ASP A 9 -18.73 6.83 2.35
C ASP A 9 -18.26 5.63 3.18
N PHE A 10 -18.30 5.79 4.48
CA PHE A 10 -17.87 4.79 5.44
C PHE A 10 -18.99 3.92 5.99
N THR A 11 -20.26 4.21 5.65
CA THR A 11 -21.42 3.52 6.21
C THR A 11 -21.33 2.00 6.07
N GLU A 12 -21.22 1.48 4.84
CA GLU A 12 -21.10 0.02 4.63
C GLU A 12 -19.77 -0.55 5.12
N PRO A 13 -18.61 0.10 4.88
CA PRO A 13 -17.34 -0.36 5.44
C PRO A 13 -17.34 -0.48 6.96
N ASP A 14 -17.88 0.49 7.66
CA ASP A 14 -17.92 0.47 9.13
C ASP A 14 -18.85 -0.64 9.65
N MET A 15 -20.03 -0.81 9.06
CA MET A 15 -20.93 -1.93 9.39
C MET A 15 -20.26 -3.30 9.16
N LEU A 16 -19.49 -3.44 8.07
CA LEU A 16 -18.76 -4.68 7.79
C LEU A 16 -17.68 -4.92 8.83
N ILE A 17 -16.89 -3.90 9.18
CA ILE A 17 -15.80 -4.01 10.17
C ILE A 17 -16.38 -4.35 11.54
N GLU A 18 -17.45 -3.68 11.96
CA GLU A 18 -18.18 -3.97 13.22
C GLU A 18 -18.61 -5.44 13.28
N ARG A 19 -19.26 -5.93 12.21
CA ARG A 19 -19.66 -7.33 12.12
C ARG A 19 -18.48 -8.31 12.19
N LEU A 20 -17.37 -7.98 11.55
CA LEU A 20 -16.15 -8.81 11.61
C LEU A 20 -15.53 -8.81 13.01
N ILE A 21 -15.57 -7.69 13.72
CA ILE A 21 -15.13 -7.59 15.11
C ILE A 21 -15.98 -8.48 16.01
N ASP A 22 -17.31 -8.49 15.85
CA ASP A 22 -18.23 -9.38 16.57
C ASP A 22 -17.88 -10.86 16.34
N GLU A 23 -17.38 -11.20 15.15
CA GLU A 23 -16.92 -12.55 14.79
C GLU A 23 -15.45 -12.82 15.18
N GLY A 24 -14.79 -11.89 15.89
CA GLY A 24 -13.45 -12.06 16.47
C GLY A 24 -12.29 -11.45 15.68
N LEU A 25 -12.54 -10.52 14.75
CA LEU A 25 -11.45 -9.79 14.07
C LEU A 25 -10.69 -8.92 15.08
N GLN A 26 -9.37 -9.12 15.17
CA GLN A 26 -8.49 -8.36 16.06
C GLN A 26 -7.51 -7.44 15.29
N MET A 27 -7.29 -7.72 14.02
CA MET A 27 -6.33 -6.96 13.18
C MET A 27 -6.87 -6.81 11.76
N LEU A 28 -6.77 -5.59 11.21
CA LEU A 28 -7.20 -5.27 9.86
C LEU A 28 -6.06 -4.59 9.08
N ASN A 29 -5.65 -5.19 7.96
CA ASN A 29 -4.81 -4.50 6.99
C ASN A 29 -5.69 -3.69 6.04
N VAL A 30 -5.60 -2.38 6.14
CA VAL A 30 -6.44 -1.47 5.37
C VAL A 30 -5.91 -1.30 3.95
N THR A 31 -6.75 -1.60 2.97
CA THR A 31 -6.52 -1.30 1.55
C THR A 31 -7.69 -0.50 0.99
N VAL A 32 -7.50 0.18 -0.12
CA VAL A 32 -8.45 1.15 -0.68
C VAL A 32 -8.80 0.77 -2.12
N GLY A 33 -10.07 0.90 -2.48
CA GLY A 33 -10.55 0.72 -3.83
C GLY A 33 -10.49 -0.71 -4.36
N ASN A 34 -10.76 -0.84 -5.66
CA ASN A 34 -10.77 -2.12 -6.37
C ASN A 34 -9.57 -2.19 -7.34
N PRO A 35 -8.64 -3.15 -7.16
CA PRO A 35 -7.42 -3.25 -7.99
C PRO A 35 -7.69 -3.60 -9.44
N TYR A 36 -8.88 -4.10 -9.77
CA TYR A 36 -9.28 -4.47 -11.13
C TYR A 36 -9.96 -3.33 -11.88
N PHE A 37 -10.53 -2.35 -11.16
CA PHE A 37 -11.24 -1.22 -11.77
C PHE A 37 -10.34 0.03 -11.84
N ASN A 38 -9.94 0.57 -10.71
CA ASN A 38 -9.08 1.76 -10.60
C ASN A 38 -7.81 1.43 -9.80
N PRO A 39 -6.82 0.73 -10.39
CA PRO A 39 -5.66 0.25 -9.66
C PRO A 39 -4.78 1.35 -9.04
N HIS A 40 -4.84 2.60 -9.53
CA HIS A 40 -4.15 3.72 -8.91
C HIS A 40 -4.72 4.07 -7.52
N VAL A 41 -6.02 3.90 -7.32
CA VAL A 41 -6.68 4.12 -6.02
C VAL A 41 -6.19 3.11 -4.99
N ASN A 42 -6.09 1.83 -5.38
CA ASN A 42 -5.61 0.77 -4.50
C ASN A 42 -4.09 0.85 -4.20
N ARG A 43 -3.31 1.35 -5.13
CA ARG A 43 -1.86 1.45 -5.03
C ARG A 43 -1.35 2.61 -5.86
N PRO A 44 -1.03 3.74 -5.26
CA PRO A 44 -0.41 4.85 -5.96
C PRO A 44 0.84 4.39 -6.72
N TYR A 45 1.02 4.83 -7.97
CA TYR A 45 2.17 4.49 -8.79
C TYR A 45 2.62 5.70 -9.63
N ARG A 46 3.90 5.71 -10.02
CA ARG A 46 4.49 6.74 -10.88
C ARG A 46 4.36 6.37 -12.36
N VAL A 47 4.46 5.08 -12.65
CA VAL A 47 4.35 4.50 -13.99
C VAL A 47 3.50 3.24 -13.90
N GLY A 48 2.50 3.14 -14.74
CA GLY A 48 1.57 2.00 -14.79
C GLY A 48 1.02 1.80 -16.20
N GLY A 49 -0.05 1.02 -16.33
CA GLY A 49 -0.71 0.76 -17.61
C GLY A 49 -1.46 1.96 -18.20
N TYR A 50 -1.62 3.04 -17.42
CA TYR A 50 -2.25 4.32 -17.83
C TYR A 50 -1.75 5.44 -16.90
N VAL A 51 -1.98 6.67 -17.31
CA VAL A 51 -1.74 7.84 -16.45
C VAL A 51 -2.96 8.04 -15.55
N PRO A 52 -2.79 7.99 -14.20
CA PRO A 52 -3.89 8.24 -13.29
C PRO A 52 -4.47 9.65 -13.47
N PRO A 53 -5.80 9.84 -13.28
CA PRO A 53 -6.42 11.17 -13.34
C PRO A 53 -6.10 12.04 -12.11
N GLU A 54 -5.48 11.45 -11.09
CA GLU A 54 -5.14 12.11 -9.83
C GLU A 54 -3.63 12.10 -9.60
N ALA A 55 -3.14 13.07 -8.85
CA ALA A 55 -1.74 13.07 -8.39
C ALA A 55 -1.52 11.95 -7.34
N PRO A 56 -0.34 11.31 -7.33
CA PRO A 56 -0.04 10.26 -6.35
C PRO A 56 -0.19 10.69 -4.88
N GLY A 57 0.04 11.98 -4.57
CA GLY A 57 -0.17 12.56 -3.25
C GLY A 57 -1.64 12.51 -2.80
N GLU A 58 -2.60 12.67 -3.70
CA GLU A 58 -4.03 12.56 -3.39
C GLU A 58 -4.39 11.13 -3.00
N GLY A 59 -3.84 10.13 -3.71
CA GLY A 59 -4.01 8.72 -3.36
C GLY A 59 -3.43 8.39 -1.98
N LEU A 60 -2.26 8.92 -1.64
CA LEU A 60 -1.65 8.73 -0.32
C LEU A 60 -2.45 9.40 0.79
N ALA A 61 -2.92 10.64 0.58
CA ALA A 61 -3.78 11.34 1.53
C ALA A 61 -5.09 10.59 1.78
N ARG A 62 -5.67 9.99 0.73
CA ARG A 62 -6.86 9.14 0.83
C ARG A 62 -6.59 7.89 1.69
N PHE A 63 -5.44 7.22 1.53
CA PHE A 63 -5.05 6.11 2.39
C PHE A 63 -4.98 6.54 3.85
N GLU A 64 -4.32 7.65 4.14
CA GLU A 64 -4.16 8.18 5.49
C GLU A 64 -5.52 8.54 6.11
N LEU A 65 -6.40 9.21 5.36
CA LEU A 65 -7.73 9.57 5.81
C LEU A 65 -8.56 8.33 6.18
N ILE A 66 -8.58 7.30 5.32
CA ILE A 66 -9.35 6.08 5.54
C ILE A 66 -8.79 5.30 6.74
N GLN A 67 -7.48 5.16 6.85
CA GLN A 67 -6.84 4.47 7.97
C GLN A 67 -7.12 5.19 9.29
N SER A 68 -6.99 6.52 9.30
CA SER A 68 -7.31 7.36 10.47
C SER A 68 -8.78 7.27 10.87
N HIS A 69 -9.70 7.23 9.89
CA HIS A 69 -11.13 7.02 10.16
C HIS A 69 -11.35 5.68 10.87
N ILE A 70 -10.86 4.58 10.30
CA ILE A 70 -11.03 3.24 10.87
C ILE A 70 -10.44 3.15 12.27
N LYS A 71 -9.22 3.70 12.48
CA LYS A 71 -8.60 3.68 13.80
C LYS A 71 -9.39 4.48 14.84
N LYS A 72 -10.02 5.59 14.46
CA LYS A 72 -10.87 6.39 15.33
C LYS A 72 -12.21 5.73 15.62
N ALA A 73 -12.83 5.12 14.61
CA ALA A 73 -14.11 4.42 14.75
C ALA A 73 -13.97 3.13 15.58
N PHE A 74 -12.86 2.43 15.46
CA PHE A 74 -12.59 1.14 16.11
C PHE A 74 -11.25 1.17 16.87
N PRO A 75 -11.16 1.87 18.01
CA PRO A 75 -9.90 2.12 18.71
C PRO A 75 -9.20 0.84 19.23
N ASP A 76 -9.97 -0.20 19.52
CA ASP A 76 -9.43 -1.49 19.99
C ASP A 76 -8.96 -2.42 18.86
N LEU A 77 -9.32 -2.11 17.60
CA LEU A 77 -8.88 -2.86 16.45
C LEU A 77 -7.42 -2.48 16.10
N THR A 78 -6.56 -3.49 15.94
CA THR A 78 -5.21 -3.26 15.43
C THR A 78 -5.25 -2.94 13.94
N VAL A 79 -4.93 -1.71 13.57
CA VAL A 79 -4.93 -1.24 12.19
C VAL A 79 -3.54 -1.31 11.59
N VAL A 80 -3.38 -2.04 10.48
CA VAL A 80 -2.14 -2.08 9.69
C VAL A 80 -2.27 -1.10 8.52
N GLY A 81 -1.48 -0.04 8.54
CA GLY A 81 -1.44 0.97 7.50
C GLY A 81 -0.73 0.48 6.23
N SER A 82 -1.25 0.87 5.07
CA SER A 82 -0.73 0.51 3.75
C SER A 82 -0.35 1.73 2.92
N GLY A 83 0.28 1.51 1.75
CA GLY A 83 0.68 2.58 0.83
C GLY A 83 2.15 3.01 0.97
N MET A 84 2.83 2.63 2.03
CA MET A 84 4.16 3.14 2.42
C MET A 84 5.26 2.93 1.39
N SER A 85 5.20 1.87 0.56
CA SER A 85 6.22 1.62 -0.46
C SER A 85 6.43 2.77 -1.47
N TYR A 86 5.47 3.69 -1.57
CA TYR A 86 5.56 4.86 -2.45
C TYR A 86 6.53 5.92 -1.94
N TYR A 87 6.71 6.04 -0.64
CA TYR A 87 7.57 7.06 -0.01
C TYR A 87 9.07 6.85 -0.21
N ARG A 88 9.49 5.63 -0.64
CA ARG A 88 10.88 5.33 -0.96
C ARG A 88 11.87 5.69 0.16
N GLU A 89 12.70 6.74 -0.07
CA GLU A 89 13.70 7.25 0.87
C GLU A 89 13.10 7.73 2.19
N ASP A 90 11.89 8.30 2.15
CA ASP A 90 11.17 8.84 3.31
C ASP A 90 10.30 7.80 4.03
N LEU A 91 10.33 6.57 3.57
CA LEU A 91 9.48 5.46 4.02
C LEU A 91 9.45 5.31 5.55
N PHE A 92 10.58 5.38 6.23
CA PHE A 92 10.62 5.22 7.69
C PHE A 92 10.16 6.48 8.43
N VAL A 93 10.50 7.66 7.93
CA VAL A 93 10.05 8.96 8.49
C VAL A 93 8.53 9.06 8.40
N GLN A 94 7.95 8.73 7.25
CA GLN A 94 6.49 8.75 7.08
C GLN A 94 5.80 7.65 7.92
N SER A 95 6.40 6.47 8.03
CA SER A 95 5.88 5.41 8.87
C SER A 95 5.86 5.80 10.35
N GLU A 96 6.95 6.39 10.86
CA GLU A 96 7.03 6.89 12.23
C GLU A 96 5.97 7.98 12.48
N ARG A 97 5.81 8.92 11.54
CA ARG A 97 4.77 9.96 11.62
C ARG A 97 3.37 9.34 11.76
N LEU A 98 3.00 8.41 10.88
CA LEU A 98 1.67 7.78 10.91
C LEU A 98 1.40 7.02 12.21
N LEU A 99 2.41 6.34 12.76
CA LEU A 99 2.30 5.68 14.05
C LEU A 99 2.15 6.68 15.20
N THR A 100 2.97 7.75 15.19
CA THR A 100 2.95 8.79 16.22
C THR A 100 1.64 9.58 16.21
N ASP A 101 1.11 9.87 15.02
CA ASP A 101 -0.16 10.60 14.84
C ASP A 101 -1.39 9.70 15.09
N GLY A 102 -1.19 8.42 15.41
CA GLY A 102 -2.26 7.47 15.69
C GLY A 102 -3.15 7.15 14.47
N VAL A 103 -2.59 7.26 13.27
CA VAL A 103 -3.28 6.91 12.02
C VAL A 103 -3.43 5.39 11.87
N CYS A 104 -2.45 4.64 12.35
CA CYS A 104 -2.43 3.18 12.39
C CYS A 104 -1.55 2.67 13.54
N ASP A 105 -1.67 1.39 13.90
CA ASP A 105 -0.87 0.76 14.95
C ASP A 105 0.38 0.08 14.40
N LEU A 106 0.31 -0.42 13.18
CA LEU A 106 1.39 -1.10 12.46
C LEU A 106 1.49 -0.59 11.04
N VAL A 107 2.66 -0.75 10.42
CA VAL A 107 2.88 -0.33 9.03
C VAL A 107 3.20 -1.51 8.14
N GLY A 108 2.42 -1.68 7.06
CA GLY A 108 2.57 -2.72 6.06
C GLY A 108 3.36 -2.25 4.83
N TYR A 109 4.37 -3.03 4.45
CA TYR A 109 5.20 -2.77 3.27
C TYR A 109 5.02 -3.87 2.22
N GLY A 110 4.21 -3.65 1.22
CA GLY A 110 3.97 -4.65 0.17
C GLY A 110 5.11 -4.71 -0.86
N ARG A 111 5.07 -3.84 -1.86
CA ARG A 111 6.03 -3.84 -2.99
C ARG A 111 7.49 -3.61 -2.58
N MET A 112 7.72 -3.01 -1.41
CA MET A 112 9.05 -2.81 -0.85
C MET A 112 9.77 -4.15 -0.64
N TRP A 113 9.08 -5.16 -0.11
CA TRP A 113 9.62 -6.51 0.06
C TRP A 113 10.02 -7.18 -1.26
N LEU A 114 9.33 -6.88 -2.37
CA LEU A 114 9.72 -7.40 -3.68
C LEU A 114 10.97 -6.71 -4.23
N ALA A 115 11.12 -5.42 -3.95
CA ALA A 115 12.23 -4.62 -4.48
C ALA A 115 13.50 -4.75 -3.65
N TYR A 116 13.35 -4.82 -2.33
CA TYR A 116 14.45 -4.80 -1.37
C TYR A 116 14.14 -5.75 -0.20
N PRO A 117 14.28 -7.07 -0.37
CA PRO A 117 13.92 -8.06 0.65
C PRO A 117 14.61 -7.84 2.01
N GLU A 118 15.83 -7.32 2.01
CA GLU A 118 16.63 -7.10 3.22
C GLU A 118 16.40 -5.72 3.86
N PHE A 119 15.49 -4.89 3.36
CA PHE A 119 15.38 -3.47 3.73
C PHE A 119 15.24 -3.25 5.25
N TYR A 120 14.49 -4.09 5.94
CA TYR A 120 14.29 -3.96 7.39
C TYR A 120 15.55 -4.33 8.18
N ARG A 121 16.25 -5.40 7.77
CA ARG A 121 17.54 -5.78 8.36
C ARG A 121 18.57 -4.66 8.18
N ASP A 122 18.65 -4.11 6.98
CA ASP A 122 19.60 -3.07 6.65
C ASP A 122 19.26 -1.75 7.35
N PHE A 123 17.96 -1.46 7.55
CA PHE A 123 17.52 -0.36 8.40
C PHE A 123 18.00 -0.53 9.85
N LYS A 124 17.80 -1.68 10.46
CA LYS A 124 18.26 -1.97 11.83
C LYS A 124 19.78 -1.83 11.96
N ASN A 125 20.51 -2.22 10.94
CA ASN A 125 21.98 -2.15 10.90
C ASN A 125 22.52 -0.78 10.47
N LYS A 126 21.64 0.21 10.21
CA LYS A 126 22.01 1.55 9.70
C LYS A 126 22.74 1.52 8.33
N THR A 127 22.46 0.51 7.53
CA THR A 127 23.01 0.29 6.17
C THR A 127 21.93 0.38 5.10
N PHE A 128 20.78 0.98 5.42
CA PHE A 128 19.67 1.13 4.50
C PHE A 128 20.07 1.93 3.25
N ASP A 129 19.79 1.35 2.07
CA ASP A 129 20.10 1.95 0.78
C ASP A 129 18.80 2.33 0.04
N TYR A 130 18.44 3.61 0.06
CA TYR A 130 17.25 4.13 -0.60
C TYR A 130 17.21 3.87 -2.13
N LYS A 131 18.37 3.66 -2.77
CA LYS A 131 18.46 3.35 -4.22
C LYS A 131 17.83 2.01 -4.57
N LYS A 132 17.72 1.10 -3.61
CA LYS A 132 17.07 -0.22 -3.75
C LYS A 132 15.56 -0.16 -3.52
N CYS A 133 15.01 0.97 -3.07
CA CYS A 133 13.59 1.12 -2.78
C CYS A 133 12.70 0.93 -4.01
N CYS A 134 11.49 0.45 -3.78
CA CYS A 134 10.49 0.27 -4.83
C CYS A 134 10.26 1.58 -5.61
N LEU A 135 10.38 1.53 -6.93
CA LEU A 135 10.18 2.69 -7.81
C LEU A 135 8.71 2.97 -8.13
N ALA A 136 7.76 2.24 -7.56
CA ALA A 136 6.34 2.32 -7.88
C ALA A 136 6.05 2.22 -9.41
N CYS A 137 6.82 1.41 -10.13
CA CYS A 137 6.78 1.29 -11.59
C CYS A 137 5.80 0.22 -12.12
N SER A 138 5.07 -0.46 -11.24
CA SER A 138 4.04 -1.47 -11.55
C SER A 138 4.50 -2.70 -12.36
N LYS A 139 5.79 -2.89 -12.69
CA LYS A 139 6.28 -4.06 -13.45
C LYS A 139 5.96 -5.40 -12.77
N CYS A 140 6.01 -5.48 -11.45
CA CYS A 140 5.59 -6.67 -10.69
C CYS A 140 4.11 -7.02 -10.93
N THR A 141 3.24 -6.01 -11.05
CA THR A 141 1.82 -6.20 -11.36
C THR A 141 1.62 -6.61 -12.83
N THR A 142 2.41 -6.09 -13.76
CA THR A 142 2.38 -6.49 -15.15
C THR A 142 2.72 -7.98 -15.29
N LEU A 143 3.77 -8.46 -14.60
CA LEU A 143 4.10 -9.88 -14.52
C LEU A 143 2.89 -10.70 -14.04
N MET A 144 2.29 -10.32 -12.91
CA MET A 144 1.13 -11.01 -12.33
C MET A 144 -0.06 -11.06 -13.31
N ARG A 145 -0.37 -9.94 -13.96
CA ARG A 145 -1.49 -9.88 -14.95
C ARG A 145 -1.26 -10.73 -16.18
N ASN A 146 0.01 -10.94 -16.54
CA ASN A 146 0.40 -11.85 -17.63
C ASN A 146 0.66 -13.29 -17.15
N LYS A 147 0.09 -13.66 -15.98
CA LYS A 147 0.18 -15.01 -15.39
C LYS A 147 1.63 -15.51 -15.16
N LYS A 148 2.58 -14.59 -15.05
CA LYS A 148 3.96 -14.88 -14.67
C LYS A 148 4.11 -14.78 -13.15
N VAL A 149 5.15 -15.41 -12.62
CA VAL A 149 5.53 -15.26 -11.21
C VAL A 149 5.86 -13.79 -10.92
N SER A 150 5.24 -13.20 -9.89
CA SER A 150 5.39 -11.79 -9.56
C SER A 150 6.62 -11.53 -8.70
N GLY A 151 7.37 -10.50 -9.05
CA GLY A 151 8.55 -10.03 -8.33
C GLY A 151 9.09 -8.73 -8.93
N CYS A 152 10.18 -8.22 -8.39
CA CYS A 152 10.73 -6.94 -8.85
C CYS A 152 11.59 -7.09 -10.11
N ALA A 153 11.04 -6.74 -11.26
CA ALA A 153 11.77 -6.75 -12.54
C ALA A 153 12.83 -5.64 -12.68
N VAL A 154 12.94 -4.72 -11.70
CA VAL A 154 13.98 -3.69 -11.70
C VAL A 154 15.25 -4.20 -11.03
N PHE A 155 15.12 -4.75 -9.81
CA PHE A 155 16.26 -5.11 -8.97
C PHE A 155 16.62 -6.60 -8.98
N ASN A 156 15.79 -7.45 -9.59
CA ASN A 156 16.04 -8.88 -9.67
C ASN A 156 16.09 -9.34 -11.12
N GLU A 157 17.16 -10.01 -11.51
CA GLU A 157 17.44 -10.43 -12.89
C GLU A 157 16.44 -11.48 -13.40
N TYR A 158 16.06 -12.44 -12.57
CA TYR A 158 15.08 -13.46 -12.93
C TYR A 158 13.75 -12.83 -13.37
N TYR A 159 13.20 -11.93 -12.56
CA TYR A 159 11.92 -11.26 -12.89
C TYR A 159 12.09 -10.25 -14.03
N ARG A 160 13.28 -9.68 -14.21
CA ARG A 160 13.59 -8.83 -15.37
C ARG A 160 13.54 -9.61 -16.68
N ASN A 161 14.06 -10.82 -16.69
CA ASN A 161 14.01 -11.68 -17.86
C ASN A 161 12.59 -12.13 -18.17
N LEU A 162 11.82 -12.56 -17.17
CA LEU A 162 10.39 -12.84 -17.34
C LEU A 162 9.60 -11.64 -17.89
N TYR A 163 9.95 -10.43 -17.47
CA TYR A 163 9.28 -9.20 -17.93
C TYR A 163 9.59 -8.88 -19.41
N LYS A 164 10.74 -9.31 -19.94
CA LYS A 164 11.10 -9.13 -21.35
C LYS A 164 10.35 -10.09 -22.28
N GLU A 165 9.75 -11.15 -21.74
CA GLU A 165 8.95 -12.14 -22.49
C GLU A 165 7.50 -11.70 -22.69
N ILE A 166 7.10 -10.58 -22.11
CA ILE A 166 5.75 -9.99 -22.21
C ILE A 166 5.72 -8.94 -23.28
#